data_03fddbb41cd3bd02035f198cd1e77ca4
#
_entry.id   03fddbb41cd3bd02035f198cd1e77ca4
#
_cell.length_a   1.000
_cell.length_b   1.000
_cell.length_c   1.000
_cell.angle_alpha   90.00
_cell.angle_beta   90.00
_cell.angle_gamma   90.00
#
_symmetry.space_group_name_H-M   'P 1'
#
loop_
_entity.id
_entity.type
_entity.pdbx_description
1 polymer ?
#
loop_
_entity_poly.entity_id
_entity_poly.type
_entity_poly.pdbx_seq_one_letter_code
_entity_poly.pdbx_strand_id
1 'polypeptide(L)'
;SISSSDNLGLNPGSSDADNIILNGGTLRATTSFTLGNNKGITLNAASTIQVDGSSILTYPGTISGSRGYFKTGTGTLLLSGTNTYTGYTNIDGGTVQVTGTLSSSTTVDNEGVFDVDSTNTVASVFGSGNVELASGITLTAGDTNNRTISGVISGAGNFTKAGSGTLTLSGTNTYTGDTTISAGTFQ
;
A
#
# COMPACT_ATOMS: atom_id res chain seq x y z
N SER A 1 1.84 19.12 9.93
CA SER A 1 2.82 18.75 8.88
C SER A 1 4.17 18.46 9.51
N ILE A 2 4.89 17.55 8.93
CA ILE A 2 6.25 17.18 9.34
C ILE A 2 7.19 17.24 8.13
N SER A 3 8.46 17.59 8.40
CA SER A 3 9.53 17.67 7.39
C SER A 3 10.76 16.82 7.74
N SER A 4 10.73 16.18 8.91
CA SER A 4 11.75 15.23 9.36
C SER A 4 11.15 14.24 10.35
N SER A 5 11.84 13.12 10.60
CA SER A 5 11.45 12.14 11.63
C SER A 5 11.43 12.75 13.03
N ASP A 6 12.33 13.72 13.30
CA ASP A 6 12.50 14.32 14.63
C ASP A 6 11.34 15.24 15.03
N ASN A 7 10.53 15.69 14.06
CA ASN A 7 9.28 16.40 14.38
C ASN A 7 8.28 15.54 15.19
N LEU A 8 8.49 14.23 15.22
CA LEU A 8 7.69 13.26 15.99
C LEU A 8 8.48 12.67 17.18
N GLY A 9 9.48 13.40 17.68
CA GLY A 9 10.36 12.96 18.75
C GLY A 9 11.50 12.05 18.26
N LEU A 10 12.39 11.68 19.15
CA LEU A 10 13.51 10.79 18.82
C LEU A 10 13.02 9.39 18.46
N ASN A 11 13.81 8.69 17.63
CA ASN A 11 13.53 7.29 17.35
C ASN A 11 13.73 6.47 18.63
N PRO A 12 12.76 5.66 19.08
CA PRO A 12 12.91 4.81 20.26
C PRO A 12 14.12 3.87 20.13
N GLY A 13 14.76 3.54 21.25
CA GLY A 13 15.91 2.62 21.27
C GLY A 13 15.53 1.17 20.94
N SER A 14 14.24 0.84 21.02
CA SER A 14 13.63 -0.45 20.60
C SER A 14 12.34 -0.18 19.88
N SER A 15 11.84 -1.17 19.13
CA SER A 15 10.57 -1.05 18.42
C SER A 15 9.42 -0.74 19.40
N ASP A 16 8.67 0.30 19.08
CA ASP A 16 7.50 0.78 19.83
C ASP A 16 6.31 0.82 18.85
N ALA A 17 5.43 -0.14 18.98
CA ALA A 17 4.35 -0.41 18.01
C ALA A 17 3.32 0.72 17.93
N ASP A 18 3.18 1.53 18.98
CA ASP A 18 2.19 2.60 19.11
C ASP A 18 2.82 3.98 19.40
N ASN A 19 4.08 4.17 18.98
CA ASN A 19 4.75 5.46 19.10
C ASN A 19 4.01 6.59 18.39
N ILE A 20 3.32 6.26 17.27
CA ILE A 20 2.45 7.17 16.54
C ILE A 20 1.05 6.56 16.46
N ILE A 21 0.09 7.19 17.12
CA ILE A 21 -1.31 6.75 17.08
C ILE A 21 -2.09 7.66 16.14
N LEU A 22 -2.63 7.09 15.07
CA LEU A 22 -3.53 7.79 14.18
C LEU A 22 -4.98 7.42 14.50
N ASN A 23 -5.74 8.42 14.95
CA ASN A 23 -7.12 8.28 15.38
C ASN A 23 -8.04 9.25 14.60
N GLY A 24 -8.07 9.11 13.27
CA GLY A 24 -8.86 9.95 12.35
C GLY A 24 -8.14 11.21 11.88
N GLY A 25 -6.88 11.41 12.26
CA GLY A 25 -6.09 12.59 11.89
C GLY A 25 -5.26 12.41 10.60
N THR A 26 -4.50 13.44 10.26
CA THR A 26 -3.61 13.47 9.10
C THR A 26 -2.15 13.58 9.52
N LEU A 27 -1.34 12.62 9.10
CA LEU A 27 0.11 12.70 9.09
C LEU A 27 0.55 13.26 7.73
N ARG A 28 1.08 14.50 7.69
CA ARG A 28 1.47 15.16 6.45
C ARG A 28 2.97 15.37 6.36
N ALA A 29 3.61 14.74 5.38
CA ALA A 29 5.00 14.94 5.01
C ALA A 29 5.12 15.99 3.89
N THR A 30 5.90 17.04 4.11
CA THR A 30 6.08 18.16 3.18
C THR A 30 7.39 18.12 2.42
N THR A 31 8.30 17.23 2.83
CA THR A 31 9.62 16.99 2.22
C THR A 31 9.93 15.50 2.24
N SER A 32 10.97 15.09 1.52
CA SER A 32 11.44 13.69 1.57
C SER A 32 12.24 13.44 2.85
N PHE A 33 11.89 12.37 3.57
CA PHE A 33 12.66 11.87 4.71
C PHE A 33 12.29 10.41 5.03
N THR A 34 13.10 9.78 5.86
CA THR A 34 12.82 8.45 6.41
C THR A 34 12.33 8.58 7.84
N LEU A 35 11.18 8.00 8.14
CA LEU A 35 10.67 7.88 9.51
C LEU A 35 11.51 6.82 10.25
N GLY A 36 11.73 7.01 11.56
CA GLY A 36 12.51 6.05 12.35
C GLY A 36 11.89 4.65 12.33
N ASN A 37 12.71 3.63 12.15
CA ASN A 37 12.27 2.23 12.03
C ASN A 37 11.61 1.66 13.30
N ASN A 38 11.93 2.22 14.47
CA ASN A 38 11.35 1.82 15.74
C ASN A 38 10.06 2.59 16.10
N LYS A 39 9.66 3.57 15.27
CA LYS A 39 8.40 4.31 15.43
C LYS A 39 7.26 3.53 14.77
N GLY A 40 6.56 2.67 15.51
CA GLY A 40 5.35 2.03 15.02
C GLY A 40 4.21 3.03 14.81
N ILE A 41 3.37 2.78 13.81
CA ILE A 41 2.12 3.50 13.58
C ILE A 41 0.96 2.57 13.89
N THR A 42 0.09 2.98 14.79
CA THR A 42 -1.17 2.27 15.06
C THR A 42 -2.35 3.04 14.51
N LEU A 43 -3.18 2.38 13.69
CA LEU A 43 -4.39 2.92 13.09
C LEU A 43 -5.61 2.57 13.97
N ASN A 44 -6.04 3.49 14.86
CA ASN A 44 -7.22 3.32 15.70
C ASN A 44 -8.51 3.77 15.00
N ALA A 45 -8.40 4.68 14.04
CA ALA A 45 -9.46 5.09 13.14
C ALA A 45 -8.92 5.24 11.71
N ALA A 46 -9.81 5.30 10.72
CA ALA A 46 -9.44 5.65 9.35
C ALA A 46 -8.76 7.03 9.35
N SER A 47 -7.54 7.09 8.87
CA SER A 47 -6.66 8.27 8.99
C SER A 47 -6.01 8.58 7.66
N THR A 48 -5.40 9.74 7.54
CA THR A 48 -4.75 10.16 6.29
C THR A 48 -3.24 10.20 6.45
N ILE A 49 -2.52 9.64 5.48
CA ILE A 49 -1.09 9.86 5.28
C ILE A 49 -0.93 10.66 3.99
N GLN A 50 -0.62 11.95 4.13
CA GLN A 50 -0.43 12.85 3.00
C GLN A 50 1.05 13.05 2.72
N VAL A 51 1.46 12.89 1.47
CA VAL A 51 2.84 13.18 1.02
C VAL A 51 2.77 14.18 -0.11
N ASP A 52 3.37 15.36 0.10
CA ASP A 52 3.23 16.49 -0.82
C ASP A 52 4.21 16.45 -1.99
N GLY A 53 3.80 17.02 -3.10
CA GLY A 53 4.65 17.27 -4.28
C GLY A 53 5.30 15.99 -4.81
N SER A 54 6.61 16.05 -5.07
CA SER A 54 7.45 14.90 -5.45
C SER A 54 8.22 14.30 -4.26
N SER A 55 7.77 14.58 -3.03
CA SER A 55 8.43 14.07 -1.82
C SER A 55 8.24 12.56 -1.67
N ILE A 56 9.18 11.93 -0.98
CA ILE A 56 9.12 10.51 -0.60
C ILE A 56 9.15 10.42 0.92
N LEU A 57 8.07 9.90 1.50
CA LEU A 57 8.07 9.47 2.90
C LEU A 57 8.42 7.99 2.95
N THR A 58 9.66 7.68 3.37
CA THR A 58 10.10 6.29 3.57
C THR A 58 9.74 5.84 4.99
N TYR A 59 9.01 4.74 5.09
CA TYR A 59 8.61 4.17 6.36
C TYR A 59 9.06 2.71 6.50
N PRO A 60 10.14 2.46 7.26
CA PRO A 60 10.65 1.11 7.51
C PRO A 60 10.03 0.42 8.74
N GLY A 61 9.22 1.13 9.51
CA GLY A 61 8.53 0.60 10.68
C GLY A 61 7.29 -0.21 10.33
N THR A 62 6.53 -0.58 11.36
CA THR A 62 5.27 -1.34 11.21
C THR A 62 4.06 -0.42 11.32
N ILE A 63 3.18 -0.47 10.34
CA ILE A 63 1.81 0.05 10.47
C ILE A 63 0.93 -1.11 10.95
N SER A 64 0.21 -0.91 12.04
CA SER A 64 -0.65 -1.91 12.69
C SER A 64 -2.08 -1.37 12.90
N GLY A 65 -2.97 -2.22 13.39
CA GLY A 65 -4.34 -1.87 13.72
C GLY A 65 -5.39 -2.50 12.80
N SER A 66 -6.65 -2.37 13.17
CA SER A 66 -7.78 -2.94 12.41
C SER A 66 -8.40 -1.96 11.41
N ARG A 67 -7.85 -0.76 11.31
CA ARG A 67 -8.32 0.30 10.41
C ARG A 67 -7.36 0.48 9.25
N GLY A 68 -7.82 1.21 8.24
CA GLY A 68 -7.03 1.57 7.06
C GLY A 68 -6.60 3.02 7.06
N TYR A 69 -5.98 3.43 5.97
CA TYR A 69 -5.60 4.82 5.77
C TYR A 69 -5.87 5.26 4.33
N PHE A 70 -5.99 6.57 4.16
CA PHE A 70 -6.02 7.26 2.86
C PHE A 70 -4.62 7.80 2.57
N LYS A 71 -4.01 7.36 1.47
CA LYS A 71 -2.81 7.99 0.93
C LYS A 71 -3.24 9.10 -0.01
N THR A 72 -2.94 10.33 0.37
CA THR A 72 -3.24 11.53 -0.41
C THR A 72 -1.98 12.31 -0.77
N GLY A 73 -2.13 13.34 -1.60
CA GLY A 73 -1.01 14.10 -2.14
C GLY A 73 -0.29 13.36 -3.26
N THR A 74 0.51 14.08 -4.05
CA THR A 74 1.14 13.56 -5.28
C THR A 74 2.48 12.85 -5.04
N GLY A 75 3.00 12.89 -3.81
CA GLY A 75 4.26 12.23 -3.44
C GLY A 75 4.11 10.73 -3.20
N THR A 76 5.22 10.09 -2.86
CA THR A 76 5.32 8.64 -2.63
C THR A 76 5.38 8.32 -1.15
N LEU A 77 4.55 7.37 -0.72
CA LEU A 77 4.70 6.66 0.55
C LEU A 77 5.40 5.33 0.27
N LEU A 78 6.66 5.20 0.68
CA LEU A 78 7.44 3.97 0.56
C LEU A 78 7.34 3.17 1.85
N LEU A 79 6.68 2.01 1.79
CA LEU A 79 6.52 1.06 2.88
C LEU A 79 7.57 -0.05 2.75
N SER A 80 8.65 0.03 3.53
CA SER A 80 9.72 -0.97 3.50
C SER A 80 9.69 -1.93 4.70
N GLY A 81 8.80 -1.70 5.66
CA GLY A 81 8.61 -2.55 6.83
C GLY A 81 7.57 -3.65 6.64
N THR A 82 7.35 -4.42 7.71
CA THR A 82 6.28 -5.43 7.78
C THR A 82 5.01 -4.78 8.34
N ASN A 83 3.99 -4.60 7.50
CA ASN A 83 2.75 -3.94 7.88
C ASN A 83 1.67 -4.99 8.18
N THR A 84 0.98 -4.81 9.30
CA THR A 84 0.03 -5.80 9.84
C THR A 84 -1.40 -5.26 9.97
N TYR A 85 -1.66 -4.00 9.58
CA TYR A 85 -3.02 -3.44 9.58
C TYR A 85 -3.92 -4.23 8.62
N THR A 86 -5.21 -4.34 8.96
CA THR A 86 -6.16 -5.18 8.22
C THR A 86 -7.24 -4.39 7.48
N GLY A 87 -7.24 -3.07 7.61
CA GLY A 87 -8.17 -2.19 6.91
C GLY A 87 -7.72 -1.88 5.48
N TYR A 88 -8.44 -0.96 4.85
CA TYR A 88 -8.15 -0.53 3.47
C TYR A 88 -6.89 0.31 3.38
N THR A 89 -6.17 0.12 2.29
CA THR A 89 -5.21 1.09 1.75
C THR A 89 -5.91 1.83 0.63
N ASN A 90 -6.41 3.05 0.90
CA ASN A 90 -7.04 3.89 -0.13
C ASN A 90 -5.97 4.81 -0.72
N ILE A 91 -5.65 4.63 -2.00
CA ILE A 91 -4.66 5.44 -2.71
C ILE A 91 -5.41 6.49 -3.53
N ASP A 92 -5.76 7.62 -2.89
CA ASP A 92 -6.50 8.72 -3.55
C ASP A 92 -5.61 9.57 -4.44
N GLY A 93 -4.28 9.39 -4.38
CA GLY A 93 -3.33 10.08 -5.24
C GLY A 93 -1.87 9.82 -4.90
N GLY A 94 -0.99 10.09 -5.86
CA GLY A 94 0.44 9.77 -5.78
C GLY A 94 0.68 8.27 -5.77
N THR A 95 1.73 7.84 -5.08
CA THR A 95 2.19 6.44 -5.09
C THR A 95 2.22 5.86 -3.70
N VAL A 96 1.75 4.63 -3.55
CA VAL A 96 2.15 3.72 -2.46
C VAL A 96 3.10 2.70 -3.04
N GLN A 97 4.38 2.77 -2.65
CA GLN A 97 5.42 1.82 -3.05
C GLN A 97 5.68 0.84 -1.92
N VAL A 98 5.71 -0.45 -2.22
CA VAL A 98 5.86 -1.52 -1.23
C VAL A 98 7.08 -2.37 -1.55
N THR A 99 8.17 -2.15 -0.82
CA THR A 99 9.37 -2.99 -0.81
C THR A 99 9.39 -3.95 0.38
N GLY A 100 8.54 -3.71 1.38
CA GLY A 100 8.27 -4.58 2.52
C GLY A 100 7.06 -5.49 2.29
N THR A 101 6.28 -5.75 3.34
CA THR A 101 5.09 -6.61 3.24
C THR A 101 3.84 -5.90 3.73
N LEU A 102 2.71 -6.21 3.12
CA LEU A 102 1.37 -5.85 3.57
C LEU A 102 0.68 -7.07 4.21
N SER A 103 -0.30 -6.81 5.05
CA SER A 103 -1.17 -7.88 5.57
C SER A 103 -1.98 -8.51 4.44
N SER A 104 -2.10 -9.83 4.44
CA SER A 104 -2.98 -10.54 3.50
C SER A 104 -4.48 -10.23 3.69
N SER A 105 -4.83 -9.54 4.78
CA SER A 105 -6.20 -9.07 5.04
C SER A 105 -6.45 -7.64 4.54
N THR A 106 -5.41 -6.93 4.07
CA THR A 106 -5.55 -5.57 3.55
C THR A 106 -6.18 -5.58 2.16
N THR A 107 -7.14 -4.70 1.94
CA THR A 107 -7.72 -4.41 0.62
C THR A 107 -7.14 -3.09 0.11
N VAL A 108 -6.70 -3.07 -1.15
CA VAL A 108 -6.17 -1.88 -1.82
C VAL A 108 -7.22 -1.32 -2.77
N ASP A 109 -7.71 -0.12 -2.47
CA ASP A 109 -8.56 0.70 -3.32
C ASP A 109 -7.67 1.76 -3.98
N ASN A 110 -7.42 1.61 -5.27
CA ASN A 110 -6.34 2.33 -5.96
C ASN A 110 -6.88 3.28 -7.01
N GLU A 111 -6.76 4.59 -6.76
CA GLU A 111 -7.02 5.67 -7.72
C GLU A 111 -5.71 6.41 -8.12
N GLY A 112 -4.57 6.00 -7.56
CA GLY A 112 -3.23 6.52 -7.85
C GLY A 112 -2.31 5.48 -8.49
N VAL A 113 -1.15 5.24 -7.88
CA VAL A 113 -0.21 4.19 -8.27
C VAL A 113 0.06 3.26 -7.10
N PHE A 114 -0.18 1.98 -7.30
CA PHE A 114 0.23 0.92 -6.39
C PHE A 114 1.46 0.22 -6.97
N ASP A 115 2.63 0.56 -6.45
CA ASP A 115 3.94 0.09 -6.91
C ASP A 115 4.42 -1.04 -5.99
N VAL A 116 4.57 -2.25 -6.54
CA VAL A 116 4.84 -3.48 -5.79
C VAL A 116 6.22 -4.00 -6.18
N ASP A 117 7.19 -3.79 -5.27
CA ASP A 117 8.59 -4.18 -5.46
C ASP A 117 8.98 -5.43 -4.66
N SER A 118 8.04 -6.06 -3.99
CA SER A 118 8.24 -7.30 -3.23
C SER A 118 7.05 -8.23 -3.39
N THR A 119 7.27 -9.53 -3.27
CA THR A 119 6.16 -10.50 -3.31
C THR A 119 5.20 -10.25 -2.16
N ASN A 120 3.95 -9.99 -2.51
CA ASN A 120 2.89 -9.65 -1.56
C ASN A 120 1.61 -10.42 -1.84
N THR A 121 0.89 -10.71 -0.76
CA THR A 121 -0.50 -11.19 -0.81
C THR A 121 -1.37 -10.16 -0.11
N VAL A 122 -2.42 -9.70 -0.78
CA VAL A 122 -3.44 -8.80 -0.22
C VAL A 122 -4.83 -9.41 -0.42
N ALA A 123 -5.81 -9.00 0.38
CA ALA A 123 -7.17 -9.50 0.24
C ALA A 123 -7.73 -9.17 -1.15
N SER A 124 -7.49 -7.95 -1.64
CA SER A 124 -8.00 -7.51 -2.94
C SER A 124 -7.29 -6.26 -3.42
N VAL A 125 -7.25 -6.07 -4.74
CA VAL A 125 -6.88 -4.80 -5.40
C VAL A 125 -7.97 -4.44 -6.39
N PHE A 126 -8.40 -3.18 -6.43
CA PHE A 126 -9.36 -2.65 -7.39
C PHE A 126 -9.20 -1.12 -7.52
N GLY A 127 -9.90 -0.52 -8.48
CA GLY A 127 -9.88 0.93 -8.73
C GLY A 127 -9.39 1.30 -10.12
N SER A 128 -9.25 2.59 -10.37
CA SER A 128 -8.84 3.15 -11.68
C SER A 128 -7.34 3.45 -11.78
N GLY A 129 -6.63 3.36 -10.66
CA GLY A 129 -5.19 3.62 -10.60
C GLY A 129 -4.34 2.50 -11.20
N ASN A 130 -3.10 2.83 -11.51
CA ASN A 130 -2.15 1.88 -12.09
C ASN A 130 -1.54 0.96 -11.03
N VAL A 131 -1.20 -0.26 -11.45
CA VAL A 131 -0.44 -1.23 -10.64
C VAL A 131 0.88 -1.50 -11.35
N GLU A 132 1.99 -1.29 -10.65
CA GLU A 132 3.32 -1.57 -11.18
C GLU A 132 3.92 -2.78 -10.46
N LEU A 133 4.39 -3.77 -11.20
CA LEU A 133 4.92 -5.02 -10.67
C LEU A 133 6.40 -5.17 -11.03
N ALA A 134 7.27 -5.07 -10.03
CA ALA A 134 8.71 -5.25 -10.25
C ALA A 134 9.04 -6.65 -10.76
N SER A 135 10.18 -6.79 -11.42
CA SER A 135 10.63 -8.08 -11.93
C SER A 135 10.88 -9.09 -10.82
N GLY A 136 10.47 -10.34 -11.04
CA GLY A 136 10.72 -11.46 -10.13
C GLY A 136 9.81 -11.54 -8.91
N ILE A 137 8.83 -10.60 -8.77
CA ILE A 137 7.86 -10.65 -7.68
C ILE A 137 6.53 -11.24 -8.14
N THR A 138 5.70 -11.61 -7.17
CA THR A 138 4.31 -12.01 -7.41
C THR A 138 3.39 -11.21 -6.51
N LEU A 139 2.41 -10.53 -7.11
CA LEU A 139 1.27 -9.96 -6.39
C LEU A 139 0.11 -10.95 -6.43
N THR A 140 -0.31 -11.43 -5.26
CA THR A 140 -1.52 -12.26 -5.11
C THR A 140 -2.65 -11.40 -4.56
N ALA A 141 -3.79 -11.37 -5.26
CA ALA A 141 -4.97 -10.62 -4.85
C ALA A 141 -6.28 -11.34 -5.24
N GLY A 142 -7.31 -11.14 -4.44
CA GLY A 142 -8.67 -11.60 -4.70
C GLY A 142 -9.38 -12.09 -3.45
N ASP A 143 -10.60 -11.62 -3.28
CA ASP A 143 -11.52 -11.95 -2.20
C ASP A 143 -12.76 -12.70 -2.74
N THR A 144 -13.86 -12.69 -2.00
CA THR A 144 -15.14 -13.26 -2.43
C THR A 144 -16.00 -12.29 -3.26
N ASN A 145 -15.58 -11.02 -3.35
CA ASN A 145 -16.31 -9.98 -4.04
C ASN A 145 -15.88 -9.87 -5.50
N ASN A 146 -16.78 -9.33 -6.32
CA ASN A 146 -16.43 -8.94 -7.68
C ASN A 146 -15.72 -7.59 -7.67
N ARG A 147 -14.55 -7.52 -8.30
CA ARG A 147 -13.68 -6.35 -8.32
C ARG A 147 -13.26 -6.01 -9.75
N THR A 148 -12.93 -4.75 -9.99
CA THR A 148 -12.43 -4.28 -11.27
C THR A 148 -11.17 -3.47 -11.07
N ILE A 149 -10.12 -3.77 -11.82
CA ILE A 149 -8.99 -2.89 -12.02
C ILE A 149 -9.15 -2.30 -13.42
N SER A 150 -9.44 -0.99 -13.47
CA SER A 150 -9.60 -0.28 -14.76
C SER A 150 -8.35 0.48 -15.17
N GLY A 151 -7.40 0.67 -14.26
CA GLY A 151 -6.07 1.16 -14.58
C GLY A 151 -5.20 0.12 -15.28
N VAL A 152 -3.97 0.52 -15.60
CA VAL A 152 -3.00 -0.35 -16.26
C VAL A 152 -2.22 -1.14 -15.24
N ILE A 153 -2.12 -2.46 -15.41
CA ILE A 153 -1.12 -3.28 -14.74
C ILE A 153 0.10 -3.37 -15.66
N SER A 154 1.28 -2.99 -15.17
CA SER A 154 2.53 -2.94 -15.92
C SER A 154 3.68 -3.58 -15.17
N GLY A 155 4.86 -3.70 -15.82
CA GLY A 155 6.09 -4.24 -15.25
C GLY A 155 6.34 -5.70 -15.61
N ALA A 156 7.33 -6.32 -14.96
CA ALA A 156 7.77 -7.68 -15.29
C ALA A 156 7.47 -8.72 -14.19
N GLY A 157 6.69 -8.33 -13.18
CA GLY A 157 6.24 -9.23 -12.10
C GLY A 157 5.02 -10.05 -12.50
N ASN A 158 4.73 -11.04 -11.67
CA ASN A 158 3.62 -11.98 -11.86
C ASN A 158 2.36 -11.50 -11.10
N PHE A 159 1.20 -11.88 -11.62
CA PHE A 159 -0.08 -11.62 -10.96
C PHE A 159 -0.82 -12.93 -10.68
N THR A 160 -1.24 -13.15 -9.43
CA THR A 160 -2.06 -14.30 -9.05
C THR A 160 -3.45 -13.84 -8.61
N LYS A 161 -4.47 -14.27 -9.33
CA LYS A 161 -5.86 -14.12 -8.93
C LYS A 161 -6.23 -15.21 -7.94
N ALA A 162 -6.55 -14.82 -6.71
CA ALA A 162 -7.06 -15.69 -5.64
C ALA A 162 -8.54 -15.38 -5.34
N GLY A 163 -9.11 -16.06 -4.32
CA GLY A 163 -10.48 -15.85 -3.89
C GLY A 163 -11.53 -16.26 -4.92
N SER A 164 -12.78 -16.48 -4.49
CA SER A 164 -13.86 -17.01 -5.31
C SER A 164 -14.62 -15.97 -6.15
N GLY A 165 -14.41 -14.69 -5.89
CA GLY A 165 -15.03 -13.59 -6.65
C GLY A 165 -14.46 -13.44 -8.07
N THR A 166 -15.08 -12.56 -8.85
CA THR A 166 -14.61 -12.20 -10.19
C THR A 166 -13.67 -11.00 -10.12
N LEU A 167 -12.50 -11.09 -10.78
CA LEU A 167 -11.65 -9.94 -11.05
C LEU A 167 -11.71 -9.60 -12.53
N THR A 168 -12.18 -8.40 -12.84
CA THR A 168 -12.21 -7.85 -14.19
C THR A 168 -11.03 -6.91 -14.39
N LEU A 169 -10.25 -7.11 -15.45
CA LEU A 169 -9.22 -6.19 -15.91
C LEU A 169 -9.71 -5.47 -17.16
N SER A 170 -10.07 -4.19 -17.03
CA SER A 170 -10.57 -3.41 -18.17
C SER A 170 -9.55 -2.42 -18.76
N GLY A 171 -8.40 -2.25 -18.11
CA GLY A 171 -7.29 -1.45 -18.61
C GLY A 171 -6.47 -2.16 -19.70
N THR A 172 -5.67 -1.40 -20.44
CA THR A 172 -4.71 -1.96 -21.41
C THR A 172 -3.44 -2.41 -20.69
N ASN A 173 -3.47 -3.63 -20.17
CA ASN A 173 -2.39 -4.17 -19.35
C ASN A 173 -1.15 -4.51 -20.19
N THR A 174 0.04 -4.21 -19.64
CA THR A 174 1.34 -4.37 -20.32
C THR A 174 2.37 -5.16 -19.50
N TYR A 175 1.98 -5.72 -18.34
CA TYR A 175 2.89 -6.55 -17.56
C TYR A 175 3.28 -7.81 -18.35
N THR A 176 4.54 -8.26 -18.18
CA THR A 176 5.11 -9.36 -18.95
C THR A 176 5.32 -10.65 -18.15
N GLY A 177 5.04 -10.62 -16.84
CA GLY A 177 5.10 -11.81 -16.00
C GLY A 177 3.89 -12.72 -16.17
N ASP A 178 3.92 -13.85 -15.49
CA ASP A 178 2.86 -14.86 -15.55
C ASP A 178 1.58 -14.43 -14.86
N THR A 179 0.44 -14.87 -15.39
CA THR A 179 -0.86 -14.75 -14.75
C THR A 179 -1.32 -16.12 -14.25
N THR A 180 -1.52 -16.26 -12.94
CA THR A 180 -2.06 -17.48 -12.34
C THR A 180 -3.48 -17.23 -11.84
N ILE A 181 -4.42 -18.11 -12.19
CA ILE A 181 -5.79 -18.09 -11.66
C ILE A 181 -5.91 -19.26 -10.69
N SER A 182 -5.81 -18.97 -9.37
CA SER A 182 -5.88 -19.98 -8.33
C SER A 182 -7.32 -20.29 -7.90
N ALA A 183 -8.23 -19.32 -8.05
CA ALA A 183 -9.65 -19.49 -7.72
C ALA A 183 -10.50 -18.38 -8.36
N GLY A 184 -11.82 -18.61 -8.42
CA GLY A 184 -12.80 -17.65 -8.93
C GLY A 184 -12.73 -17.44 -10.44
N THR A 185 -13.10 -16.25 -10.87
CA THR A 185 -13.14 -15.86 -12.29
C THR A 185 -12.20 -14.70 -12.57
N PHE A 186 -11.55 -14.74 -13.72
CA PHE A 186 -10.71 -13.65 -14.24
C PHE A 186 -11.25 -13.24 -15.62
N GLN A 187 -11.54 -11.96 -15.81
CA GLN A 187 -12.11 -11.36 -17.03
C GLN A 187 -11.24 -10.22 -17.54
#